data_8ecb6b550678a7ca28dca0e684bf5006
#
_entry.id   8ecb6b550678a7ca28dca0e684bf5006
#
_cell.length_a   1.000
_cell.length_b   1.000
_cell.length_c   1.000
_cell.angle_alpha   90.00
_cell.angle_beta   90.00
_cell.angle_gamma   90.00
#
_symmetry.space_group_name_H-M   'P 1'
#
loop_
_entity.id
_entity.type
_entity.pdbx_description
1 polymer ?
#
loop_
_entity_poly.entity_id
_entity_poly.type
_entity_poly.pdbx_seq_one_letter_code
_entity_poly.pdbx_strand_id
1 'polypeptide(L)'
;EISECLVGSEMCIRDRKMEEELLTAGLQAVKDNYGDQIKELFGLEVIVPTTPFPVVKLADLYKALEEEFGYTVDESEKGDLTTEAERLSYDWVKKHYGHEFLFITDYSAEKRAFYHMRDENGVPQGYDLIWRGVEITTGAQREHRYEVLKKQAEEKGLADDVKFYLEFFQYGCPPHGGFGLGIDRLTMLLCGQSIKDAEFLFRGPNRLTP
;
A
#
# COMPACT_ATOMS: atom_id res chain seq x y z
N GLU A 1 1.09 -14.70 30.75
CA GLU A 1 -0.06 -14.02 30.10
C GLU A 1 0.43 -13.47 28.77
N ILE A 2 0.19 -14.23 27.71
CA ILE A 2 0.26 -13.67 26.36
C ILE A 2 -1.04 -12.90 26.21
N SER A 3 -0.99 -11.64 26.65
CA SER A 3 -2.12 -10.76 26.66
C SER A 3 -2.62 -10.56 25.23
N GLU A 4 -3.90 -10.73 25.07
CA GLU A 4 -4.78 -10.16 24.04
C GLU A 4 -4.06 -9.86 22.73
N CYS A 5 -3.98 -10.88 21.91
CA CYS A 5 -3.49 -10.77 20.54
C CYS A 5 -4.36 -9.73 19.85
N LEU A 6 -3.74 -8.60 19.47
CA LEU A 6 -4.41 -7.57 18.71
C LEU A 6 -4.98 -8.18 17.45
N VAL A 7 -6.29 -8.21 17.35
CA VAL A 7 -7.02 -8.80 16.23
C VAL A 7 -7.79 -7.69 15.51
N GLY A 8 -7.71 -7.66 14.20
CA GLY A 8 -8.47 -6.72 13.39
C GLY A 8 -7.73 -5.40 13.11
N SER A 9 -8.47 -4.31 13.06
CA SER A 9 -7.99 -2.97 12.67
C SER A 9 -6.76 -2.47 13.43
N GLU A 10 -6.53 -2.95 14.65
CA GLU A 10 -5.39 -2.53 15.47
C GLU A 10 -4.02 -2.97 14.89
N MET A 11 -3.93 -4.14 14.25
CA MET A 11 -2.68 -4.55 13.61
C MET A 11 -2.37 -3.66 12.40
N CYS A 12 -3.35 -3.39 11.55
CA CYS A 12 -3.16 -2.46 10.44
C CYS A 12 -2.80 -1.04 10.90
N ILE A 13 -3.32 -0.59 12.05
CA ILE A 13 -2.94 0.70 12.64
C ILE A 13 -1.47 0.68 13.07
N ARG A 14 -1.00 -0.41 13.70
CA ARG A 14 0.40 -0.55 14.10
C ARG A 14 1.35 -0.67 12.92
N ASP A 15 0.97 -1.43 11.90
CA ASP A 15 1.77 -1.57 10.68
C ASP A 15 1.92 -0.20 10.00
N ARG A 16 0.84 0.56 9.83
CA ARG A 16 0.90 1.92 9.27
C ARG A 16 1.78 2.85 10.10
N LYS A 17 1.66 2.81 11.43
CA LYS A 17 2.50 3.62 12.31
C LYS A 17 3.98 3.28 12.18
N MET A 18 4.31 1.98 12.12
CA MET A 18 5.68 1.53 11.88
C MET A 18 6.19 2.02 10.53
N GLU A 19 5.35 1.98 9.50
CA GLU A 19 5.68 2.45 8.16
C GLU A 19 5.90 3.97 8.12
N GLU A 20 5.07 4.76 8.81
CA GLU A 20 5.27 6.20 8.99
C GLU A 20 6.62 6.51 9.64
N GLU A 21 6.96 5.81 10.72
CA GLU A 21 8.23 5.97 11.44
C GLU A 21 9.41 5.57 10.53
N LEU A 22 9.30 4.46 9.80
CA LEU A 22 10.32 3.97 8.87
C LEU A 22 10.59 4.99 7.75
N LEU A 23 9.53 5.46 7.09
CA LEU A 23 9.64 6.40 5.98
C LEU A 23 10.14 7.77 6.44
N THR A 24 9.66 8.26 7.58
CA THR A 24 10.13 9.54 8.13
C THR A 24 11.61 9.48 8.49
N ALA A 25 12.06 8.43 9.17
CA ALA A 25 13.46 8.24 9.52
C ALA A 25 14.34 8.03 8.27
N GLY A 26 13.87 7.23 7.30
CA GLY A 26 14.57 6.96 6.06
C GLY A 26 14.74 8.22 5.21
N LEU A 27 13.67 8.98 5.00
CA LEU A 27 13.72 10.24 4.24
C LEU A 27 14.54 11.31 4.96
N GLN A 28 14.54 11.35 6.30
CA GLN A 28 15.42 12.23 7.05
C GLN A 28 16.89 11.86 6.80
N ALA A 29 17.25 10.58 6.88
CA ALA A 29 18.60 10.12 6.61
C ALA A 29 19.06 10.40 5.17
N VAL A 30 18.15 10.23 4.18
CA VAL A 30 18.44 10.59 2.79
C VAL A 30 18.65 12.09 2.64
N LYS A 31 17.82 12.91 3.26
CA LYS A 31 17.95 14.37 3.25
C LYS A 31 19.29 14.81 3.81
N ASP A 32 19.69 14.26 4.95
CA ASP A 32 20.91 14.66 5.66
C ASP A 32 22.18 14.23 4.93
N ASN A 33 22.16 13.10 4.22
CA ASN A 33 23.35 12.55 3.56
C ASN A 33 23.43 12.86 2.05
N TYR A 34 22.27 13.01 1.38
CA TYR A 34 22.21 13.09 -0.09
C TYR A 34 21.30 14.22 -0.60
N GLY A 35 20.70 15.03 0.29
CA GLY A 35 19.73 16.06 -0.08
C GLY A 35 20.31 17.07 -1.08
N ASP A 36 21.52 17.54 -0.86
CA ASP A 36 22.19 18.49 -1.76
C ASP A 36 22.49 17.86 -3.12
N GLN A 37 22.92 16.60 -3.15
CA GLN A 37 23.18 15.87 -4.40
C GLN A 37 21.90 15.62 -5.19
N ILE A 38 20.80 15.26 -4.53
CA ILE A 38 19.49 15.07 -5.17
C ILE A 38 19.02 16.40 -5.77
N LYS A 39 19.20 17.50 -5.04
CA LYS A 39 18.84 18.83 -5.54
C LYS A 39 19.71 19.26 -6.73
N GLU A 40 21.02 19.01 -6.68
CA GLU A 40 21.94 19.35 -7.76
C GLU A 40 21.67 18.53 -9.03
N LEU A 41 21.48 17.22 -8.89
CA LEU A 41 21.33 16.30 -10.03
C LEU A 41 19.93 16.28 -10.63
N PHE A 42 18.89 16.37 -9.80
CA PHE A 42 17.49 16.16 -10.22
C PHE A 42 16.61 17.39 -10.01
N GLY A 43 17.11 18.46 -9.38
CA GLY A 43 16.32 19.66 -9.09
C GLY A 43 15.22 19.48 -8.04
N LEU A 44 15.25 18.40 -7.27
CA LEU A 44 14.23 18.04 -6.29
C LEU A 44 14.72 18.26 -4.85
N GLU A 45 13.79 18.63 -3.98
CA GLU A 45 14.06 18.70 -2.54
C GLU A 45 13.47 17.46 -1.83
N VAL A 46 14.27 16.85 -0.96
CA VAL A 46 13.81 15.78 -0.10
C VAL A 46 12.94 16.37 1.01
N ILE A 47 11.65 16.09 0.95
CA ILE A 47 10.68 16.51 1.95
C ILE A 47 10.50 15.39 2.97
N VAL A 48 10.81 15.67 4.23
CA VAL A 48 10.56 14.74 5.34
C VAL A 48 9.10 14.91 5.77
N PRO A 49 8.29 13.86 5.71
CA PRO A 49 6.87 13.98 6.04
C PRO A 49 6.64 14.21 7.54
N THR A 50 5.53 14.85 7.87
CA THR A 50 5.02 14.94 9.24
C THR A 50 4.10 13.77 9.55
N THR A 51 4.10 13.29 10.78
CA THR A 51 3.19 12.23 11.24
C THR A 51 2.07 12.80 12.11
N PRO A 52 0.88 12.20 12.12
CA PRO A 52 0.47 11.01 11.38
C PRO A 52 0.17 11.32 9.90
N PHE A 53 0.32 10.31 9.04
CA PHE A 53 -0.08 10.43 7.63
C PHE A 53 -1.61 10.41 7.51
N PRO A 54 -2.20 11.17 6.56
CA PRO A 54 -3.62 11.12 6.29
C PRO A 54 -4.10 9.72 5.92
N VAL A 55 -5.31 9.37 6.34
CA VAL A 55 -5.98 8.09 6.04
C VAL A 55 -7.36 8.38 5.48
N VAL A 56 -7.73 7.71 4.41
CA VAL A 56 -9.06 7.83 3.80
C VAL A 56 -9.59 6.45 3.39
N LYS A 57 -10.89 6.25 3.46
CA LYS A 57 -11.54 5.06 2.88
C LYS A 57 -11.67 5.22 1.38
N LEU A 58 -11.51 4.13 0.63
CA LEU A 58 -11.59 4.16 -0.82
C LEU A 58 -12.89 4.80 -1.34
N ALA A 59 -14.01 4.46 -0.75
CA ALA A 59 -15.32 5.01 -1.15
C ALA A 59 -15.42 6.53 -0.90
N ASP A 60 -14.87 7.01 0.22
CA ASP A 60 -14.86 8.43 0.55
C ASP A 60 -13.92 9.22 -0.37
N LEU A 61 -12.77 8.60 -0.72
CA LEU A 61 -11.87 9.18 -1.71
C LEU A 61 -12.53 9.32 -3.07
N TYR A 62 -13.17 8.28 -3.60
CA TYR A 62 -13.88 8.37 -4.89
C TYR A 62 -14.95 9.43 -4.90
N LYS A 63 -15.72 9.56 -3.80
CA LYS A 63 -16.70 10.63 -3.66
C LYS A 63 -16.05 12.02 -3.71
N ALA A 64 -14.95 12.21 -3.01
CA ALA A 64 -14.21 13.47 -3.02
C ALA A 64 -13.63 13.79 -4.41
N LEU A 65 -13.09 12.76 -5.11
CA LEU A 65 -12.57 12.94 -6.47
C LEU A 65 -13.67 13.28 -7.48
N GLU A 66 -14.87 12.72 -7.33
CA GLU A 66 -16.02 13.08 -8.16
C GLU A 66 -16.47 14.53 -7.92
N GLU A 67 -16.60 14.93 -6.65
CA GLU A 67 -17.04 16.27 -6.27
C GLU A 67 -16.04 17.37 -6.67
N GLU A 68 -14.73 17.10 -6.56
CA GLU A 68 -13.71 18.13 -6.76
C GLU A 68 -13.07 18.15 -8.15
N PHE A 69 -12.94 16.98 -8.77
CA PHE A 69 -12.26 16.85 -10.07
C PHE A 69 -13.20 16.33 -11.18
N GLY A 70 -14.46 16.01 -10.85
CA GLY A 70 -15.39 15.42 -11.80
C GLY A 70 -15.02 14.01 -12.24
N TYR A 71 -14.17 13.33 -11.46
CA TYR A 71 -13.72 11.97 -11.78
C TYR A 71 -14.71 10.94 -11.30
N THR A 72 -15.28 10.19 -12.23
CA THR A 72 -16.19 9.07 -11.92
C THR A 72 -15.53 7.75 -12.30
N VAL A 73 -15.44 6.83 -11.33
CA VAL A 73 -14.89 5.49 -11.55
C VAL A 73 -15.95 4.55 -12.13
N ASP A 74 -15.54 3.67 -13.03
CA ASP A 74 -16.43 2.63 -13.55
C ASP A 74 -16.87 1.66 -12.47
N GLU A 75 -18.13 1.17 -12.54
CA GLU A 75 -18.69 0.24 -11.55
C GLU A 75 -17.81 -1.00 -11.32
N SER A 76 -17.19 -1.53 -12.38
CA SER A 76 -16.30 -2.69 -12.31
C SER A 76 -14.96 -2.43 -11.59
N GLU A 77 -14.60 -1.16 -11.39
CA GLU A 77 -13.35 -0.74 -10.77
C GLU A 77 -13.53 -0.11 -9.38
N LYS A 78 -14.76 0.16 -8.95
CA LYS A 78 -15.06 0.81 -7.66
C LYS A 78 -14.44 0.13 -6.43
N GLY A 79 -14.10 -1.14 -6.52
CA GLY A 79 -13.53 -1.91 -5.41
C GLY A 79 -12.00 -1.80 -5.28
N ASP A 80 -11.35 -1.13 -6.21
CA ASP A 80 -9.89 -0.94 -6.26
C ASP A 80 -9.53 0.50 -6.61
N LEU A 81 -8.26 0.87 -6.52
CA LEU A 81 -7.78 2.20 -6.88
C LEU A 81 -7.26 2.18 -8.32
N THR A 82 -7.85 3.00 -9.19
CA THR A 82 -7.38 3.15 -10.57
C THR A 82 -6.13 4.04 -10.63
N THR A 83 -5.32 3.88 -11.66
CA THR A 83 -4.11 4.72 -11.86
C THR A 83 -4.45 6.22 -11.94
N GLU A 84 -5.61 6.57 -12.50
CA GLU A 84 -6.04 7.97 -12.54
C GLU A 84 -6.44 8.47 -11.16
N ALA A 85 -7.15 7.65 -10.37
CA ALA A 85 -7.49 7.98 -8.99
C ALA A 85 -6.25 8.09 -8.09
N GLU A 86 -5.22 7.26 -8.31
CA GLU A 86 -3.92 7.42 -7.64
C GLU A 86 -3.34 8.82 -7.88
N ARG A 87 -3.30 9.28 -9.13
CA ARG A 87 -2.77 10.60 -9.49
C ARG A 87 -3.57 11.73 -8.87
N LEU A 88 -4.89 11.68 -8.99
CA LEU A 88 -5.79 12.70 -8.43
C LEU A 88 -5.76 12.72 -6.90
N SER A 89 -5.52 11.57 -6.26
CA SER A 89 -5.38 11.49 -4.80
C SER A 89 -4.23 12.35 -4.27
N TYR A 90 -3.17 12.52 -5.05
CA TYR A 90 -2.05 13.41 -4.69
C TYR A 90 -2.48 14.88 -4.62
N ASP A 91 -3.19 15.35 -5.65
CA ASP A 91 -3.68 16.73 -5.65
C ASP A 91 -4.68 16.97 -4.53
N TRP A 92 -5.54 15.98 -4.28
CA TRP A 92 -6.50 16.02 -3.19
C TRP A 92 -5.82 16.07 -1.82
N VAL A 93 -4.91 15.16 -1.52
CA VAL A 93 -4.24 15.12 -0.21
C VAL A 93 -3.39 16.37 0.03
N LYS A 94 -2.74 16.87 -1.00
CA LYS A 94 -1.95 18.09 -0.92
C LYS A 94 -2.81 19.31 -0.61
N LYS A 95 -3.98 19.40 -1.24
CA LYS A 95 -4.94 20.49 -1.03
C LYS A 95 -5.54 20.47 0.38
N HIS A 96 -5.93 19.30 0.88
CA HIS A 96 -6.68 19.17 2.15
C HIS A 96 -5.80 19.00 3.38
N TYR A 97 -4.64 18.40 3.23
CA TYR A 97 -3.74 18.05 4.34
C TYR A 97 -2.35 18.69 4.24
N GLY A 98 -2.00 19.27 3.10
CA GLY A 98 -0.64 19.75 2.84
C GLY A 98 0.41 18.63 2.84
N HIS A 99 -0.02 17.39 2.59
CA HIS A 99 0.78 16.19 2.71
C HIS A 99 1.01 15.52 1.36
N GLU A 100 2.08 14.73 1.22
CA GLU A 100 2.38 14.01 -0.01
C GLU A 100 2.03 12.51 0.06
N PHE A 101 1.82 11.99 1.27
CA PHE A 101 1.47 10.60 1.54
C PHE A 101 -0.01 10.48 1.90
N LEU A 102 -0.63 9.38 1.49
CA LEU A 102 -2.02 9.05 1.80
C LEU A 102 -2.19 7.55 1.97
N PHE A 103 -2.66 7.12 3.14
CA PHE A 103 -3.14 5.75 3.33
C PHE A 103 -4.58 5.63 2.82
N ILE A 104 -4.85 4.59 2.04
CA ILE A 104 -6.18 4.26 1.56
C ILE A 104 -6.58 2.90 2.12
N THR A 105 -7.80 2.80 2.65
CA THR A 105 -8.34 1.61 3.31
C THR A 105 -9.69 1.19 2.72
N ASP A 106 -10.26 0.11 3.24
CA ASP A 106 -11.63 -0.37 2.95
C ASP A 106 -11.85 -0.72 1.46
N TYR A 107 -10.88 -1.43 0.90
CA TYR A 107 -10.98 -2.00 -0.45
C TYR A 107 -11.98 -3.18 -0.49
N SER A 108 -12.50 -3.52 -1.67
CA SER A 108 -13.41 -4.64 -1.79
C SER A 108 -12.71 -5.99 -1.65
N ALA A 109 -13.40 -6.98 -1.06
CA ALA A 109 -12.88 -8.35 -0.94
C ALA A 109 -12.67 -9.02 -2.31
N GLU A 110 -13.41 -8.59 -3.32
CA GLU A 110 -13.27 -9.11 -4.68
C GLU A 110 -11.93 -8.74 -5.30
N LYS A 111 -11.44 -7.52 -5.03
CA LYS A 111 -10.18 -7.00 -5.60
C LYS A 111 -8.95 -7.35 -4.77
N ARG A 112 -9.11 -7.62 -3.46
CA ARG A 112 -7.98 -7.95 -2.58
C ARG A 112 -7.65 -9.45 -2.57
N ALA A 113 -6.41 -9.77 -2.25
CA ALA A 113 -5.90 -11.13 -2.22
C ALA A 113 -6.61 -11.99 -1.15
N PHE A 114 -6.73 -13.30 -1.42
CA PHE A 114 -7.41 -14.24 -0.55
C PHE A 114 -6.84 -14.32 0.87
N TYR A 115 -5.58 -13.99 1.06
CA TYR A 115 -4.90 -14.05 2.36
C TYR A 115 -5.11 -12.82 3.25
N HIS A 116 -5.87 -11.82 2.81
CA HIS A 116 -6.26 -10.71 3.69
C HIS A 116 -7.31 -11.18 4.68
N MET A 117 -7.09 -10.94 5.97
CA MET A 117 -8.12 -11.14 6.97
C MET A 117 -9.28 -10.20 6.71
N ARG A 118 -10.50 -10.69 6.84
CA ARG A 118 -11.72 -9.89 6.72
C ARG A 118 -12.32 -9.64 8.10
N ASP A 119 -12.91 -8.47 8.28
CA ASP A 119 -13.70 -8.17 9.47
C ASP A 119 -15.05 -8.90 9.48
N GLU A 120 -15.90 -8.64 10.48
CA GLU A 120 -17.23 -9.22 10.62
C GLU A 120 -18.20 -8.85 9.47
N ASN A 121 -17.94 -7.75 8.77
CA ASN A 121 -18.70 -7.29 7.61
C ASN A 121 -18.14 -7.81 6.28
N GLY A 122 -17.07 -8.60 6.32
CA GLY A 122 -16.38 -9.12 5.14
C GLY A 122 -15.41 -8.15 4.49
N VAL A 123 -15.11 -7.01 5.10
CA VAL A 123 -14.17 -6.01 4.58
C VAL A 123 -12.74 -6.45 4.86
N PRO A 124 -11.87 -6.52 3.83
CA PRO A 124 -10.47 -6.86 4.01
C PRO A 124 -9.75 -5.83 4.88
N GLN A 125 -9.02 -6.31 5.86
CA GLN A 125 -8.18 -5.50 6.74
C GLN A 125 -6.85 -5.23 6.06
N GLY A 126 -6.87 -4.39 5.04
CA GLY A 126 -5.73 -4.00 4.23
C GLY A 126 -5.72 -2.52 3.91
N TYR A 127 -4.56 -2.06 3.47
CA TYR A 127 -4.34 -0.67 3.08
C TYR A 127 -3.29 -0.58 1.98
N ASP A 128 -3.31 0.51 1.24
CA ASP A 128 -2.22 0.93 0.38
C ASP A 128 -1.70 2.28 0.86
N LEU A 129 -0.42 2.52 0.66
CA LEU A 129 0.20 3.83 0.84
C LEU A 129 0.56 4.41 -0.51
N ILE A 130 -0.03 5.56 -0.78
CA ILE A 130 0.25 6.35 -1.99
C ILE A 130 1.22 7.49 -1.62
N TRP A 131 2.27 7.67 -2.41
CA TRP A 131 3.16 8.82 -2.35
C TRP A 131 3.23 9.50 -3.71
N ARG A 132 2.92 10.80 -3.73
CA ARG A 132 2.89 11.60 -4.97
C ARG A 132 2.10 10.95 -6.11
N GLY A 133 0.97 10.32 -5.79
CA GLY A 133 0.10 9.69 -6.78
C GLY A 133 0.59 8.33 -7.32
N VAL A 134 1.46 7.66 -6.58
CA VAL A 134 1.94 6.32 -6.90
C VAL A 134 1.86 5.43 -5.65
N GLU A 135 1.29 4.25 -5.79
CA GLU A 135 1.32 3.23 -4.74
C GLU A 135 2.77 2.79 -4.49
N ILE A 136 3.24 2.96 -3.26
CA ILE A 136 4.57 2.51 -2.83
C ILE A 136 4.52 1.31 -1.89
N THR A 137 3.37 1.09 -1.24
CA THR A 137 3.20 0.00 -0.28
C THR A 137 1.80 -0.57 -0.37
N THR A 138 1.70 -1.90 -0.24
CA THR A 138 0.47 -2.61 0.09
C THR A 138 0.68 -3.39 1.37
N GLY A 139 -0.18 -3.20 2.35
CA GLY A 139 -0.15 -3.87 3.63
C GLY A 139 -1.49 -4.48 4.02
N ALA A 140 -1.44 -5.51 4.87
CA ALA A 140 -2.65 -6.14 5.40
C ALA A 140 -2.39 -6.92 6.67
N GLN A 141 -3.43 -7.04 7.50
CA GLN A 141 -3.53 -8.14 8.42
C GLN A 141 -3.81 -9.42 7.64
N ARG A 142 -3.03 -10.47 7.92
CA ARG A 142 -3.15 -11.75 7.22
C ARG A 142 -4.15 -12.65 7.91
N GLU A 143 -4.94 -13.39 7.12
CA GLU A 143 -5.76 -14.46 7.66
C GLU A 143 -4.86 -15.61 8.12
N HIS A 144 -4.96 -15.97 9.38
CA HIS A 144 -4.10 -16.96 10.02
C HIS A 144 -4.84 -18.25 10.37
N ARG A 145 -6.18 -18.23 10.30
CA ARG A 145 -7.05 -19.38 10.61
C ARG A 145 -7.19 -20.24 9.35
N TYR A 146 -6.67 -21.45 9.39
CA TYR A 146 -6.60 -22.35 8.23
C TYR A 146 -7.93 -22.50 7.47
N GLU A 147 -9.03 -22.81 8.18
CA GLU A 147 -10.32 -23.06 7.54
C GLU A 147 -10.88 -21.80 6.85
N VAL A 148 -10.66 -20.63 7.41
CA VAL A 148 -11.08 -19.36 6.81
C VAL A 148 -10.22 -19.03 5.60
N LEU A 149 -8.90 -19.17 5.73
CA LEU A 149 -7.94 -18.93 4.64
C LEU A 149 -8.20 -19.84 3.44
N LYS A 150 -8.45 -21.14 3.71
CA LYS A 150 -8.81 -22.12 2.70
C LYS A 150 -10.09 -21.73 1.96
N LYS A 151 -11.14 -21.38 2.71
CA LYS A 151 -12.41 -20.92 2.13
C LYS A 151 -12.21 -19.67 1.24
N GLN A 152 -11.42 -18.71 1.68
CA GLN A 152 -11.11 -17.50 0.89
C GLN A 152 -10.32 -17.84 -0.39
N ALA A 153 -9.42 -18.84 -0.35
CA ALA A 153 -8.73 -19.34 -1.53
C ALA A 153 -9.68 -20.05 -2.51
N GLU A 154 -10.64 -20.86 -1.98
CA GLU A 154 -11.68 -21.49 -2.77
C GLU A 154 -12.60 -20.46 -3.46
N GLU A 155 -13.02 -19.41 -2.75
CA GLU A 155 -13.81 -18.30 -3.31
C GLU A 155 -13.12 -17.62 -4.49
N LYS A 156 -11.79 -17.58 -4.49
CA LYS A 156 -10.96 -17.03 -5.58
C LYS A 156 -10.59 -18.04 -6.66
N GLY A 157 -11.00 -19.31 -6.52
CA GLY A 157 -10.60 -20.38 -7.45
C GLY A 157 -9.14 -20.76 -7.39
N LEU A 158 -8.43 -20.44 -6.31
CA LEU A 158 -6.96 -20.61 -6.17
C LEU A 158 -6.57 -21.79 -5.26
N ALA A 159 -7.52 -22.51 -4.66
CA ALA A 159 -7.23 -23.49 -3.61
C ALA A 159 -6.20 -24.56 -4.03
N ASP A 160 -6.27 -25.05 -5.27
CA ASP A 160 -5.35 -26.06 -5.78
C ASP A 160 -3.96 -25.45 -6.04
N ASP A 161 -3.88 -24.25 -6.59
CA ASP A 161 -2.64 -23.57 -6.92
C ASP A 161 -1.82 -23.18 -5.69
N VAL A 162 -2.51 -22.85 -4.58
CA VAL A 162 -1.87 -22.42 -3.33
C VAL A 162 -1.88 -23.49 -2.23
N LYS A 163 -2.11 -24.75 -2.58
CA LYS A 163 -2.22 -25.86 -1.62
C LYS A 163 -1.03 -25.95 -0.69
N PHE A 164 0.20 -25.86 -1.23
CA PHE A 164 1.43 -25.89 -0.43
C PHE A 164 1.51 -24.74 0.57
N TYR A 165 1.00 -23.55 0.22
CA TYR A 165 0.92 -22.41 1.12
C TYR A 165 -0.08 -22.65 2.24
N LEU A 166 -1.27 -23.17 1.92
CA LEU A 166 -2.30 -23.48 2.90
C LEU A 166 -1.86 -24.53 3.92
N GLU A 167 -1.04 -25.50 3.50
CA GLU A 167 -0.55 -26.57 4.37
C GLU A 167 0.21 -26.06 5.61
N PHE A 168 0.94 -24.95 5.49
CA PHE A 168 1.66 -24.36 6.62
C PHE A 168 0.73 -23.95 7.76
N PHE A 169 -0.46 -23.48 7.44
CA PHE A 169 -1.42 -22.97 8.43
C PHE A 169 -2.12 -24.11 9.22
N GLN A 170 -2.05 -25.36 8.75
CA GLN A 170 -2.57 -26.52 9.48
C GLN A 170 -1.80 -26.79 10.77
N TYR A 171 -0.53 -26.39 10.83
CA TYR A 171 0.33 -26.58 11.99
C TYR A 171 0.21 -25.45 13.05
N GLY A 172 -0.68 -24.52 12.79
CA GLY A 172 -0.89 -23.34 13.62
C GLY A 172 -0.11 -22.13 13.14
N CYS A 173 -0.77 -20.98 13.10
CA CYS A 173 -0.18 -19.70 12.72
C CYS A 173 -0.67 -18.62 13.68
N PRO A 174 0.21 -17.82 14.30
CA PRO A 174 -0.23 -16.70 15.11
C PRO A 174 -0.85 -15.60 14.24
N PRO A 175 -1.70 -14.73 14.80
CA PRO A 175 -2.08 -13.49 14.14
C PRO A 175 -0.85 -12.71 13.71
N HIS A 176 -0.85 -12.26 12.46
CA HIS A 176 0.27 -11.49 11.90
C HIS A 176 -0.23 -10.53 10.82
N GLY A 177 0.54 -9.52 10.57
CA GLY A 177 0.37 -8.54 9.50
C GLY A 177 1.68 -8.28 8.79
N GLY A 178 1.66 -7.36 7.87
CA GLY A 178 2.85 -6.90 7.19
C GLY A 178 2.54 -6.18 5.90
N PHE A 179 3.55 -5.52 5.38
CA PHE A 179 3.47 -4.76 4.13
C PHE A 179 4.65 -5.05 3.21
N GLY A 180 4.45 -4.81 1.93
CA GLY A 180 5.50 -4.83 0.91
C GLY A 180 5.79 -3.41 0.45
N LEU A 181 7.02 -2.91 0.70
CA LEU A 181 7.46 -1.59 0.27
C LEU A 181 8.24 -1.70 -1.05
N GLY A 182 7.77 -0.98 -2.08
CA GLY A 182 8.42 -0.88 -3.39
C GLY A 182 9.59 0.09 -3.38
N ILE A 183 10.80 -0.40 -3.10
CA ILE A 183 12.01 0.44 -3.02
C ILE A 183 12.32 1.11 -4.35
N ASP A 184 12.09 0.44 -5.49
CA ASP A 184 12.31 1.04 -6.81
C ASP A 184 11.33 2.17 -7.07
N ARG A 185 10.05 2.03 -6.68
CA ARG A 185 9.05 3.11 -6.74
C ARG A 185 9.43 4.27 -5.83
N LEU A 186 9.89 3.98 -4.62
CA LEU A 186 10.37 5.00 -3.68
C LEU A 186 11.54 5.80 -4.28
N THR A 187 12.54 5.10 -4.84
CA THR A 187 13.71 5.72 -5.48
C THR A 187 13.30 6.53 -6.71
N MET A 188 12.41 6.00 -7.54
CA MET A 188 11.85 6.70 -8.69
C MET A 188 11.25 8.05 -8.30
N LEU A 189 10.41 8.07 -7.27
CA LEU A 189 9.76 9.29 -6.79
C LEU A 189 10.72 10.25 -6.09
N LEU A 190 11.70 9.71 -5.36
CA LEU A 190 12.72 10.49 -4.68
C LEU A 190 13.60 11.26 -5.66
N CYS A 191 13.95 10.62 -6.78
CA CYS A 191 14.83 11.19 -7.81
C CYS A 191 14.05 11.84 -8.97
N GLY A 192 12.70 11.72 -9.01
CA GLY A 192 11.88 12.22 -10.13
C GLY A 192 12.22 11.57 -11.47
N GLN A 193 12.65 10.31 -11.44
CA GLN A 193 13.05 9.56 -12.62
C GLN A 193 11.98 8.55 -13.03
N SER A 194 12.12 7.93 -14.20
CA SER A 194 11.29 6.77 -14.54
C SER A 194 11.76 5.54 -13.77
N ILE A 195 10.86 4.54 -13.62
CA ILE A 195 11.21 3.28 -12.97
C ILE A 195 12.39 2.58 -13.67
N LYS A 196 12.50 2.74 -14.98
CA LYS A 196 13.58 2.16 -15.79
C LYS A 196 14.94 2.77 -15.50
N ASP A 197 14.97 4.02 -15.09
CA ASP A 197 16.20 4.75 -14.75
C ASP A 197 16.54 4.59 -13.27
N ALA A 198 15.54 4.35 -12.42
CA ALA A 198 15.71 4.13 -10.99
C ALA A 198 16.18 2.70 -10.65
N GLU A 199 15.73 1.70 -11.43
CA GLU A 199 16.08 0.30 -11.23
C GLU A 199 17.47 -0.01 -11.82
N PHE A 200 18.38 -0.51 -10.98
CA PHE A 200 19.78 -0.74 -11.37
C PHE A 200 19.96 -1.73 -12.54
N LEU A 201 19.14 -2.77 -12.60
CA LEU A 201 19.19 -3.82 -13.64
C LEU A 201 17.84 -3.99 -14.34
N PHE A 202 17.28 -2.88 -14.84
CA PHE A 202 15.97 -2.92 -15.48
C PHE A 202 15.92 -3.93 -16.63
N ARG A 203 14.90 -4.79 -16.59
CA ARG A 203 14.55 -5.72 -17.65
C ARG A 203 13.10 -5.52 -18.06
N GLY A 204 12.86 -5.52 -19.36
CA GLY A 204 11.52 -5.36 -19.91
C GLY A 204 11.21 -6.43 -20.94
N PRO A 205 9.95 -6.49 -21.43
CA PRO A 205 9.54 -7.47 -22.44
C PRO A 205 10.40 -7.47 -23.69
N ASN A 206 10.93 -6.30 -24.05
CA ASN A 206 11.76 -6.09 -25.25
C ASN A 206 13.27 -6.02 -24.96
N ARG A 207 13.67 -6.14 -23.70
CA ARG A 207 15.07 -6.06 -23.26
C ARG A 207 15.28 -6.98 -22.07
N LEU A 208 15.93 -8.13 -22.31
CA LEU A 208 16.20 -9.15 -21.28
C LEU A 208 17.55 -8.97 -20.59
N THR A 209 18.41 -8.13 -21.14
CA THR A 209 19.72 -7.77 -20.57
C THR A 209 19.70 -6.32 -20.13
N PRO A 210 20.45 -5.96 -19.08
CA PRO A 210 20.59 -4.59 -18.60
C PRO A 210 21.13 -3.63 -19.66
#